data_91d366b18a5af7dbfa6a7663b0b4d8c3
#
_entry.id   91d366b18a5af7dbfa6a7663b0b4d8c3
#
_cell.length_a   1.000
_cell.length_b   1.000
_cell.length_c   1.000
_cell.angle_alpha   90.00
_cell.angle_beta   90.00
_cell.angle_gamma   90.00
#
_symmetry.space_group_name_H-M   'P 1'
#
loop_
_entity.id
_entity.type
_entity.pdbx_description
1 polymer ?
#
loop_
_entity_poly.entity_id
_entity_poly.type
_entity_poly.pdbx_seq_one_letter_code
_entity_poly.pdbx_strand_id
1 'polypeptide(L)'
;VIAQDIAKRFNVPYYNRNLIEEVAKQNNFDTDNIKDYDESPRKYLFSRTVQGYSNSPEEILAGLQFDFIKEKAASGESFVIVGRCADYVLKDMDCVASFFIVADNEAKLQRTMETKQLSQRDAEATIKRHDRNRKTYYKDHTDMEWGNSKNYDMTINSTVLGFKKTADIIEDFVKTKLTEGYLKFVGKYMHRWLQDNPQEDENGKPMEMG
;
A
#
# COMPACT_ATOMS: atom_id res chain seq x y z
N VAL A 1 -4.24 -5.99 -12.64
CA VAL A 1 -4.99 -5.25 -13.66
C VAL A 1 -5.19 -3.80 -13.20
N ILE A 2 -6.10 -3.49 -12.25
CA ILE A 2 -6.39 -2.10 -11.85
C ILE A 2 -5.11 -1.36 -11.38
N ALA A 3 -4.36 -1.88 -10.43
CA ALA A 3 -3.16 -1.24 -9.91
C ALA A 3 -2.05 -1.04 -10.98
N GLN A 4 -1.91 -1.99 -11.91
CA GLN A 4 -1.00 -1.84 -13.06
C GLN A 4 -1.46 -0.74 -14.03
N ASP A 5 -2.77 -0.60 -14.23
CA ASP A 5 -3.34 0.46 -15.05
C ASP A 5 -3.09 1.83 -14.41
N ILE A 6 -3.31 1.96 -13.11
CA ILE A 6 -3.00 3.17 -12.33
C ILE A 6 -1.51 3.53 -12.44
N ALA A 7 -0.60 2.57 -12.23
CA ALA A 7 0.83 2.81 -12.35
C ALA A 7 1.23 3.32 -13.74
N LYS A 8 0.63 2.77 -14.80
CA LYS A 8 0.85 3.24 -16.18
C LYS A 8 0.33 4.66 -16.41
N ARG A 9 -0.87 4.99 -15.90
CA ARG A 9 -1.48 6.32 -16.05
C ARG A 9 -0.67 7.42 -15.39
N PHE A 10 -0.10 7.12 -14.23
CA PHE A 10 0.78 8.05 -13.50
C PHE A 10 2.24 7.95 -13.89
N ASN A 11 2.61 7.02 -14.78
CA ASN A 11 3.98 6.73 -15.19
C ASN A 11 4.93 6.50 -14.00
N VAL A 12 4.51 5.64 -13.06
CA VAL A 12 5.25 5.33 -11.84
C VAL A 12 5.51 3.83 -11.72
N PRO A 13 6.54 3.40 -10.95
CA PRO A 13 6.79 2.00 -10.65
C PRO A 13 5.61 1.28 -10.02
N TYR A 14 5.48 -0.01 -10.31
CA TYR A 14 4.45 -0.90 -9.80
C TYR A 14 5.09 -2.06 -9.03
N TYR A 15 4.75 -2.17 -7.76
CA TYR A 15 5.22 -3.23 -6.87
C TYR A 15 4.07 -4.16 -6.46
N ASN A 16 4.30 -5.46 -6.58
CA ASN A 16 3.46 -6.52 -6.08
C ASN A 16 4.35 -7.66 -5.57
N ARG A 17 4.18 -8.88 -6.06
CA ARG A 17 5.07 -10.00 -5.74
C ARG A 17 6.52 -9.78 -6.18
N ASN A 18 6.77 -8.95 -7.18
CA ASN A 18 8.11 -8.59 -7.62
C ASN A 18 8.89 -7.76 -6.57
N LEU A 19 8.22 -7.24 -5.54
CA LEU A 19 8.89 -6.57 -4.42
C LEU A 19 9.95 -7.45 -3.77
N ILE A 20 9.70 -8.78 -3.72
CA ILE A 20 10.68 -9.74 -3.21
C ILE A 20 11.98 -9.71 -4.02
N GLU A 21 11.88 -9.61 -5.34
CA GLU A 21 13.05 -9.56 -6.23
C GLU A 21 13.85 -8.28 -6.03
N GLU A 22 13.17 -7.16 -5.79
CA GLU A 22 13.83 -5.88 -5.49
C GLU A 22 14.51 -5.91 -4.11
N VAL A 23 13.83 -6.41 -3.09
CA VAL A 23 14.40 -6.58 -1.74
C VAL A 23 15.59 -7.56 -1.75
N ALA A 24 15.46 -8.66 -2.48
CA ALA A 24 16.53 -9.65 -2.61
C ALA A 24 17.78 -9.08 -3.29
N LYS A 25 17.61 -8.28 -4.35
CA LYS A 25 18.71 -7.58 -5.02
C LYS A 25 19.44 -6.61 -4.09
N GLN A 26 18.70 -5.82 -3.31
CA GLN A 26 19.30 -4.88 -2.36
C GLN A 26 20.08 -5.56 -1.25
N ASN A 27 19.63 -6.75 -0.81
CA ASN A 27 20.20 -7.45 0.34
C ASN A 27 21.11 -8.64 -0.05
N ASN A 28 21.36 -8.85 -1.35
CA ASN A 28 22.14 -9.98 -1.87
C ASN A 28 21.61 -11.37 -1.44
N PHE A 29 20.28 -11.52 -1.36
CA PHE A 29 19.62 -12.78 -1.05
C PHE A 29 19.27 -13.56 -2.32
N ASP A 30 19.29 -14.89 -2.20
CA ASP A 30 18.78 -15.78 -3.25
C ASP A 30 17.24 -15.77 -3.26
N THR A 31 16.67 -15.33 -4.36
CA THR A 31 15.22 -15.18 -4.53
C THR A 31 14.47 -16.51 -4.46
N ASP A 32 15.09 -17.62 -4.83
CA ASP A 32 14.40 -18.92 -4.89
C ASP A 32 14.09 -19.47 -3.50
N ASN A 33 14.91 -19.09 -2.51
CA ASN A 33 14.70 -19.49 -1.11
C ASN A 33 13.65 -18.63 -0.37
N ILE A 34 13.21 -17.51 -0.92
CA ILE A 34 12.38 -16.53 -0.20
C ILE A 34 10.94 -16.47 -0.75
N LYS A 35 10.70 -16.86 -1.98
CA LYS A 35 9.38 -16.78 -2.64
C LYS A 35 8.27 -17.53 -1.92
N ASP A 36 8.60 -18.63 -1.26
CA ASP A 36 7.64 -19.49 -0.54
C ASP A 36 7.16 -18.87 0.79
N TYR A 37 7.87 -17.85 1.28
CA TYR A 37 7.55 -17.17 2.53
C TYR A 37 6.71 -15.89 2.34
N ASP A 38 6.48 -15.48 1.10
CA ASP A 38 5.76 -14.26 0.76
C ASP A 38 4.28 -14.33 1.12
N GLU A 39 3.81 -13.38 1.93
CA GLU A 39 2.45 -13.35 2.50
C GLU A 39 2.06 -14.68 3.20
N SER A 40 3.04 -15.45 3.67
CA SER A 40 2.79 -16.65 4.43
C SER A 40 2.47 -16.30 5.90
N PRO A 41 1.44 -16.92 6.49
CA PRO A 41 1.17 -16.77 7.92
C PRO A 41 2.35 -17.25 8.76
N ARG A 42 2.57 -16.59 9.89
CA ARG A 42 3.60 -16.97 10.86
C ARG A 42 3.48 -18.44 11.27
N LYS A 43 4.56 -19.20 11.16
CA LYS A 43 4.62 -20.58 11.66
C LYS A 43 5.14 -20.57 13.11
N TYR A 44 4.26 -20.34 14.06
CA TYR A 44 4.59 -20.26 15.50
C TYR A 44 5.36 -21.46 16.06
N LEU A 45 5.21 -22.65 15.46
CA LEU A 45 5.83 -23.89 15.93
C LEU A 45 7.35 -23.96 15.73
N PHE A 46 7.93 -23.12 14.89
CA PHE A 46 9.35 -23.14 14.53
C PHE A 46 10.06 -21.79 14.74
N SER A 47 9.37 -20.78 15.26
CA SER A 47 9.97 -19.48 15.52
C SER A 47 10.48 -19.41 16.97
N ARG A 48 11.77 -19.10 17.17
CA ARG A 48 12.30 -18.67 18.46
C ARG A 48 12.20 -17.15 18.55
N THR A 49 11.52 -16.66 19.56
CA THR A 49 11.55 -15.24 19.89
C THR A 49 12.72 -14.98 20.84
N VAL A 50 13.71 -14.22 20.40
CA VAL A 50 14.84 -13.78 21.23
C VAL A 50 14.70 -12.27 21.40
N GLN A 51 14.58 -11.81 22.66
CA GLN A 51 14.42 -10.39 23.00
C GLN A 51 13.27 -9.66 22.26
N GLY A 52 12.16 -10.36 22.00
CA GLY A 52 11.00 -9.78 21.30
C GLY A 52 11.05 -9.81 19.76
N TYR A 53 12.15 -10.27 19.17
CA TYR A 53 12.30 -10.44 17.71
C TYR A 53 12.16 -11.92 17.33
N SER A 54 11.30 -12.21 16.36
CA SER A 54 11.18 -13.54 15.78
C SER A 54 12.23 -13.72 14.69
N ASN A 55 12.88 -14.89 14.69
CA ASN A 55 13.85 -15.27 13.66
C ASN A 55 13.20 -16.11 12.54
N SER A 56 11.88 -16.04 12.38
CA SER A 56 11.24 -16.76 11.27
C SER A 56 11.57 -16.11 9.93
N PRO A 57 11.83 -16.89 8.87
CA PRO A 57 12.10 -16.32 7.54
C PRO A 57 10.97 -15.41 7.05
N GLU A 58 9.72 -15.73 7.40
CA GLU A 58 8.54 -14.94 7.05
C GLU A 58 8.59 -13.54 7.67
N GLU A 59 9.02 -13.41 8.93
CA GLU A 59 9.13 -12.12 9.60
C GLU A 59 10.32 -11.29 9.15
N ILE A 60 11.45 -11.95 8.93
CA ILE A 60 12.62 -11.27 8.35
C ILE A 60 12.25 -10.69 6.99
N LEU A 61 11.60 -11.48 6.14
CA LEU A 61 11.17 -11.02 4.82
C LEU A 61 10.17 -9.86 4.92
N ALA A 62 9.17 -9.95 5.80
CA ALA A 62 8.21 -8.88 6.02
C ALA A 62 8.91 -7.59 6.49
N GLY A 63 9.85 -7.68 7.44
CA GLY A 63 10.66 -6.55 7.88
C GLY A 63 11.41 -5.87 6.75
N LEU A 64 12.12 -6.63 5.93
CA LEU A 64 12.87 -6.12 4.78
C LEU A 64 11.94 -5.46 3.73
N GLN A 65 10.75 -6.01 3.51
CA GLN A 65 9.75 -5.40 2.63
C GLN A 65 9.23 -4.07 3.20
N PHE A 66 8.98 -3.99 4.50
CA PHE A 66 8.53 -2.76 5.15
C PHE A 66 9.60 -1.67 5.12
N ASP A 67 10.85 -2.02 5.34
CA ASP A 67 11.97 -1.09 5.26
C ASP A 67 12.14 -0.57 3.82
N PHE A 68 12.10 -1.44 2.81
CA PHE A 68 12.11 -1.03 1.41
C PHE A 68 10.98 -0.05 1.08
N ILE A 69 9.74 -0.33 1.52
CA ILE A 69 8.59 0.54 1.28
C ILE A 69 8.80 1.92 1.93
N LYS A 70 9.29 1.96 3.17
CA LYS A 70 9.58 3.21 3.88
C LYS A 70 10.69 4.01 3.20
N GLU A 71 11.78 3.37 2.80
CA GLU A 71 12.90 4.00 2.09
C GLU A 71 12.45 4.61 0.76
N LYS A 72 11.66 3.88 -0.02
CA LYS A 72 11.10 4.38 -1.28
C LYS A 72 10.17 5.57 -1.07
N ALA A 73 9.31 5.53 -0.07
CA ALA A 73 8.44 6.66 0.25
C ALA A 73 9.24 7.86 0.78
N ALA A 74 10.27 7.64 1.59
CA ALA A 74 11.14 8.70 2.13
C ALA A 74 12.01 9.36 1.06
N SER A 75 12.37 8.65 -0.01
CA SER A 75 13.12 9.21 -1.14
C SER A 75 12.31 10.20 -2.00
N GLY A 76 10.99 10.31 -1.77
CA GLY A 76 10.09 11.14 -2.55
C GLY A 76 9.66 10.52 -3.88
N GLU A 77 10.03 9.26 -4.14
CA GLU A 77 9.57 8.53 -5.33
C GLU A 77 8.08 8.20 -5.22
N SER A 78 7.34 8.47 -6.27
CA SER A 78 5.95 8.01 -6.40
C SER A 78 5.90 6.59 -6.93
N PHE A 79 5.06 5.74 -6.37
CA PHE A 79 4.88 4.35 -6.79
C PHE A 79 3.47 3.82 -6.46
N VAL A 80 3.10 2.73 -7.10
CA VAL A 80 1.90 1.95 -6.78
C VAL A 80 2.32 0.61 -6.19
N ILE A 81 1.78 0.25 -5.05
CA ILE A 81 2.07 -1.03 -4.38
C ILE A 81 0.79 -1.79 -4.05
N VAL A 82 0.83 -3.11 -4.12
CA VAL A 82 -0.30 -4.00 -3.78
C VAL A 82 0.07 -4.92 -2.63
N GLY A 83 -0.67 -4.80 -1.53
CA GLY A 83 -0.51 -5.63 -0.33
C GLY A 83 0.66 -5.21 0.55
N ARG A 84 1.28 -6.18 1.25
CA ARG A 84 2.46 -5.98 2.15
C ARG A 84 2.19 -5.00 3.29
N CYS A 85 0.93 -4.88 3.72
CA CYS A 85 0.54 -3.93 4.76
C CYS A 85 1.01 -2.50 4.48
N ALA A 86 1.19 -2.13 3.19
CA ALA A 86 1.75 -0.83 2.80
C ALA A 86 0.90 0.34 3.30
N ASP A 87 -0.42 0.18 3.36
CA ASP A 87 -1.37 1.10 3.97
C ASP A 87 -1.02 1.40 5.45
N TYR A 88 -0.65 0.36 6.21
CA TYR A 88 -0.25 0.48 7.61
C TYR A 88 1.19 1.00 7.75
N VAL A 89 2.10 0.50 6.93
CA VAL A 89 3.55 0.88 6.97
C VAL A 89 3.73 2.37 6.70
N LEU A 90 2.89 2.96 5.84
CA LEU A 90 2.94 4.35 5.41
C LEU A 90 1.83 5.22 6.01
N LYS A 91 1.09 4.75 7.03
CA LYS A 91 -0.10 5.40 7.58
C LYS A 91 0.14 6.83 8.10
N ASP A 92 1.37 7.12 8.51
CA ASP A 92 1.75 8.43 9.08
C ASP A 92 2.26 9.41 8.00
N MET A 93 2.17 9.03 6.70
CA MET A 93 2.59 9.88 5.58
C MET A 93 1.37 10.47 4.87
N ASP A 94 1.31 11.79 4.77
CA ASP A 94 0.19 12.53 4.15
C ASP A 94 0.05 12.27 2.63
N CYS A 95 1.11 11.81 1.96
CA CYS A 95 1.16 11.60 0.51
C CYS A 95 0.62 10.21 0.07
N VAL A 96 0.07 9.41 0.97
CA VAL A 96 -0.44 8.06 0.68
C VAL A 96 -1.92 8.10 0.36
N ALA A 97 -2.34 7.41 -0.71
CA ALA A 97 -3.73 7.11 -1.01
C ALA A 97 -3.94 5.59 -0.95
N SER A 98 -4.82 5.15 -0.07
CA SER A 98 -5.06 3.74 0.23
C SER A 98 -6.43 3.27 -0.24
N PHE A 99 -6.46 2.13 -0.96
CA PHE A 99 -7.66 1.59 -1.57
C PHE A 99 -7.83 0.11 -1.25
N PHE A 100 -9.05 -0.28 -0.90
CA PHE A 100 -9.43 -1.69 -0.81
C PHE A 100 -10.38 -2.06 -1.94
N ILE A 101 -9.92 -2.95 -2.83
CA ILE A 101 -10.72 -3.37 -3.99
C ILE A 101 -11.39 -4.70 -3.68
N VAL A 102 -12.71 -4.69 -3.70
CA VAL A 102 -13.53 -5.89 -3.56
C VAL A 102 -14.12 -6.31 -4.90
N ALA A 103 -14.57 -7.53 -4.97
CA ALA A 103 -15.36 -8.07 -6.08
C ALA A 103 -16.37 -9.08 -5.54
N ASP A 104 -17.49 -9.25 -6.23
CA ASP A 104 -18.49 -10.24 -5.90
C ASP A 104 -17.89 -11.66 -5.98
N ASN A 105 -18.39 -12.55 -5.14
CA ASN A 105 -17.84 -13.90 -5.05
C ASN A 105 -17.90 -14.66 -6.38
N GLU A 106 -18.96 -14.49 -7.14
CA GLU A 106 -19.11 -15.14 -8.46
C GLU A 106 -18.09 -14.58 -9.46
N ALA A 107 -17.90 -13.26 -9.51
CA ALA A 107 -16.90 -12.62 -10.36
C ALA A 107 -15.47 -13.04 -9.98
N LYS A 108 -15.16 -13.15 -8.67
CA LYS A 108 -13.88 -13.68 -8.20
C LYS A 108 -13.68 -15.13 -8.62
N LEU A 109 -14.71 -15.96 -8.51
CA LEU A 109 -14.68 -17.38 -8.86
C LEU A 109 -14.40 -17.54 -10.35
N GLN A 110 -15.22 -16.94 -11.20
CA GLN A 110 -15.09 -17.00 -12.64
C GLN A 110 -13.69 -16.56 -13.10
N ARG A 111 -13.23 -15.42 -12.61
CA ARG A 111 -11.89 -14.91 -12.92
C ARG A 111 -10.78 -15.85 -12.46
N THR A 112 -10.92 -16.47 -11.29
CA THR A 112 -9.90 -17.41 -10.77
C THR A 112 -9.85 -18.67 -11.62
N MET A 113 -10.99 -19.20 -12.04
CA MET A 113 -11.09 -20.33 -12.97
C MET A 113 -10.39 -20.02 -14.30
N GLU A 114 -10.69 -18.87 -14.90
CA GLU A 114 -10.12 -18.45 -16.18
C GLU A 114 -8.61 -18.20 -16.11
N THR A 115 -8.17 -17.40 -15.11
CA THR A 115 -6.75 -16.99 -15.05
C THR A 115 -5.81 -18.07 -14.58
N LYS A 116 -6.30 -19.04 -13.80
CA LYS A 116 -5.50 -20.16 -13.27
C LYS A 116 -5.79 -21.50 -13.91
N GLN A 117 -6.74 -21.55 -14.85
CA GLN A 117 -7.18 -22.78 -15.52
C GLN A 117 -7.58 -23.88 -14.50
N LEU A 118 -8.38 -23.48 -13.49
CA LEU A 118 -8.80 -24.35 -12.40
C LEU A 118 -10.26 -24.80 -12.56
N SER A 119 -10.58 -25.97 -11.99
CA SER A 119 -11.97 -26.38 -11.76
C SER A 119 -12.65 -25.42 -10.77
N GLN A 120 -13.98 -25.37 -10.78
CA GLN A 120 -14.74 -24.53 -9.82
C GLN A 120 -14.34 -24.86 -8.38
N ARG A 121 -14.30 -26.14 -8.01
CA ARG A 121 -13.93 -26.60 -6.67
C ARG A 121 -12.54 -26.12 -6.25
N ASP A 122 -11.56 -26.23 -7.15
CA ASP A 122 -10.17 -25.83 -6.87
C ASP A 122 -10.03 -24.30 -6.82
N ALA A 123 -10.79 -23.58 -7.64
CA ALA A 123 -10.84 -22.12 -7.61
C ALA A 123 -11.43 -21.62 -6.30
N GLU A 124 -12.56 -22.19 -5.82
CA GLU A 124 -13.14 -21.85 -4.52
C GLU A 124 -12.17 -22.12 -3.35
N ALA A 125 -11.53 -23.29 -3.36
CA ALA A 125 -10.52 -23.64 -2.35
C ALA A 125 -9.33 -22.66 -2.37
N THR A 126 -8.90 -22.26 -3.56
CA THR A 126 -7.81 -21.32 -3.77
C THR A 126 -8.17 -19.93 -3.25
N ILE A 127 -9.37 -19.42 -3.56
CA ILE A 127 -9.85 -18.12 -3.06
C ILE A 127 -9.90 -18.13 -1.54
N LYS A 128 -10.55 -19.12 -0.93
CA LYS A 128 -10.65 -19.24 0.53
C LYS A 128 -9.28 -19.26 1.22
N ARG A 129 -8.33 -20.01 0.65
CA ARG A 129 -6.96 -20.08 1.17
C ARG A 129 -6.26 -18.73 1.08
N HIS A 130 -6.31 -18.05 -0.07
CA HIS A 130 -5.67 -16.75 -0.24
C HIS A 130 -6.27 -15.66 0.65
N ASP A 131 -7.60 -15.59 0.76
CA ASP A 131 -8.26 -14.62 1.60
C ASP A 131 -7.96 -14.86 3.09
N ARG A 132 -7.90 -16.14 3.53
CA ARG A 132 -7.48 -16.49 4.89
C ARG A 132 -6.03 -16.07 5.16
N ASN A 133 -5.11 -16.40 4.25
CA ASN A 133 -3.70 -16.06 4.43
C ASN A 133 -3.50 -14.54 4.54
N ARG A 134 -4.17 -13.75 3.68
CA ARG A 134 -4.11 -12.29 3.74
C ARG A 134 -4.66 -11.72 5.05
N LYS A 135 -5.81 -12.25 5.52
CA LYS A 135 -6.39 -11.85 6.80
C LYS A 135 -5.43 -12.11 7.95
N THR A 136 -4.84 -13.32 7.99
CA THR A 136 -3.88 -13.69 9.04
C THR A 136 -2.63 -12.84 8.94
N TYR A 137 -2.02 -12.72 7.76
CA TYR A 137 -0.82 -11.91 7.55
C TYR A 137 -1.02 -10.45 7.97
N TYR A 138 -2.13 -9.84 7.53
CA TYR A 138 -2.45 -8.45 7.85
C TYR A 138 -2.66 -8.27 9.37
N LYS A 139 -3.40 -9.19 10.02
CA LYS A 139 -3.61 -9.16 11.46
C LYS A 139 -2.32 -9.30 12.25
N ASP A 140 -1.45 -10.24 11.85
CA ASP A 140 -0.18 -10.51 12.53
C ASP A 140 0.79 -9.33 12.51
N HIS A 141 0.75 -8.50 11.45
CA HIS A 141 1.68 -7.38 11.29
C HIS A 141 1.10 -6.00 11.63
N THR A 142 -0.22 -5.87 11.76
CA THR A 142 -0.86 -4.56 11.96
C THR A 142 -1.76 -4.49 13.19
N ASP A 143 -2.11 -5.63 13.77
CA ASP A 143 -3.17 -5.77 14.77
C ASP A 143 -4.57 -5.32 14.30
N MET A 144 -4.73 -5.03 13.00
CA MET A 144 -5.95 -4.52 12.39
C MET A 144 -6.67 -5.62 11.62
N GLU A 145 -7.95 -5.38 11.28
CA GLU A 145 -8.76 -6.29 10.47
C GLU A 145 -8.59 -5.98 8.98
N TRP A 146 -8.17 -6.99 8.20
CA TRP A 146 -8.04 -6.87 6.74
C TRP A 146 -9.40 -6.64 6.07
N GLY A 147 -9.49 -5.60 5.24
CA GLY A 147 -10.71 -5.23 4.54
C GLY A 147 -11.72 -4.43 5.37
N ASN A 148 -11.37 -4.04 6.59
CA ASN A 148 -12.17 -3.07 7.33
C ASN A 148 -12.07 -1.70 6.64
N SER A 149 -13.21 -1.18 6.20
CA SER A 149 -13.28 0.09 5.42
C SER A 149 -12.65 1.29 6.12
N LYS A 150 -12.53 1.27 7.44
CA LYS A 150 -11.90 2.34 8.23
C LYS A 150 -10.38 2.42 8.06
N ASN A 151 -9.76 1.37 7.51
CA ASN A 151 -8.32 1.31 7.32
C ASN A 151 -7.88 1.91 5.97
N TYR A 152 -8.82 2.28 5.11
CA TYR A 152 -8.56 2.72 3.74
C TYR A 152 -9.25 4.04 3.46
N ASP A 153 -8.66 4.86 2.58
CA ASP A 153 -9.33 6.08 2.11
C ASP A 153 -10.60 5.75 1.32
N MET A 154 -10.60 4.62 0.57
CA MET A 154 -11.76 4.20 -0.21
C MET A 154 -11.81 2.67 -0.37
N THR A 155 -13.03 2.12 -0.29
CA THR A 155 -13.33 0.73 -0.65
C THR A 155 -14.23 0.71 -1.87
N ILE A 156 -13.85 -0.03 -2.93
CA ILE A 156 -14.55 -0.04 -4.21
C ILE A 156 -14.89 -1.48 -4.63
N ASN A 157 -16.15 -1.72 -5.00
CA ASN A 157 -16.54 -2.96 -5.65
C ASN A 157 -16.30 -2.89 -7.16
N SER A 158 -15.25 -3.56 -7.62
CA SER A 158 -14.85 -3.58 -9.02
C SER A 158 -15.76 -4.40 -9.94
N THR A 159 -16.62 -5.27 -9.39
CA THR A 159 -17.60 -6.03 -10.19
C THR A 159 -18.67 -5.09 -10.74
N VAL A 160 -19.14 -4.15 -9.91
CA VAL A 160 -20.20 -3.19 -10.30
C VAL A 160 -19.72 -2.21 -11.38
N LEU A 161 -18.49 -1.75 -11.26
CA LEU A 161 -17.95 -0.69 -12.11
C LEU A 161 -17.14 -1.21 -13.31
N GLY A 162 -16.63 -2.43 -13.24
CA GLY A 162 -15.60 -2.95 -14.13
C GLY A 162 -14.23 -2.32 -13.85
N PHE A 163 -13.18 -2.94 -14.40
CA PHE A 163 -11.80 -2.55 -14.07
C PHE A 163 -11.44 -1.14 -14.53
N LYS A 164 -11.87 -0.78 -15.74
CA LYS A 164 -11.56 0.54 -16.33
C LYS A 164 -12.15 1.65 -15.48
N LYS A 165 -13.46 1.58 -15.19
CA LYS A 165 -14.14 2.63 -14.41
C LYS A 165 -13.66 2.70 -12.98
N THR A 166 -13.32 1.55 -12.38
CA THR A 166 -12.66 1.52 -11.07
C THR A 166 -11.34 2.28 -11.10
N ALA A 167 -10.52 2.07 -12.14
CA ALA A 167 -9.27 2.81 -12.31
C ALA A 167 -9.50 4.31 -12.54
N ASP A 168 -10.52 4.71 -13.30
CA ASP A 168 -10.87 6.11 -13.52
C ASP A 168 -11.18 6.82 -12.18
N ILE A 169 -11.98 6.20 -11.32
CA ILE A 169 -12.34 6.74 -10.00
C ILE A 169 -11.12 6.86 -9.08
N ILE A 170 -10.25 5.85 -9.08
CA ILE A 170 -9.01 5.88 -8.31
C ILE A 170 -8.10 7.03 -8.79
N GLU A 171 -7.97 7.19 -10.09
CA GLU A 171 -7.17 8.27 -10.70
C GLU A 171 -7.69 9.64 -10.28
N ASP A 172 -9.00 9.87 -10.36
CA ASP A 172 -9.63 11.12 -9.96
C ASP A 172 -9.43 11.41 -8.47
N PHE A 173 -9.58 10.39 -7.61
CA PHE A 173 -9.33 10.53 -6.19
C PHE A 173 -7.87 10.89 -5.89
N VAL A 174 -6.92 10.19 -6.51
CA VAL A 174 -5.48 10.46 -6.31
C VAL A 174 -5.12 11.87 -6.76
N LYS A 175 -5.60 12.32 -7.91
CA LYS A 175 -5.40 13.70 -8.40
C LYS A 175 -5.93 14.73 -7.43
N THR A 176 -7.14 14.53 -6.91
CA THR A 176 -7.76 15.43 -5.93
C THR A 176 -6.94 15.47 -4.64
N LYS A 177 -6.55 14.31 -4.09
CA LYS A 177 -5.75 14.20 -2.87
C LYS A 177 -4.37 14.87 -3.02
N LEU A 178 -3.71 14.68 -4.17
CA LEU A 178 -2.42 15.32 -4.47
C LEU A 178 -2.55 16.84 -4.55
N THR A 179 -3.60 17.36 -5.20
CA THR A 179 -3.85 18.80 -5.30
C THR A 179 -4.09 19.42 -3.94
N GLU A 180 -4.92 18.81 -3.09
CA GLU A 180 -5.16 19.28 -1.73
C GLU A 180 -3.91 19.17 -0.84
N GLY A 181 -3.14 18.11 -0.98
CA GLY A 181 -1.86 17.94 -0.28
C GLY A 181 -0.86 19.01 -0.66
N TYR A 182 -0.78 19.36 -1.95
CA TYR A 182 0.06 20.45 -2.44
C TYR A 182 -0.38 21.82 -1.88
N LEU A 183 -1.68 22.10 -1.88
CA LEU A 183 -2.20 23.35 -1.32
C LEU A 183 -1.92 23.47 0.20
N LYS A 184 -2.07 22.39 0.96
CA LYS A 184 -1.70 22.36 2.39
C LYS A 184 -0.20 22.59 2.59
N PHE A 185 0.65 22.00 1.76
CA PHE A 185 2.10 22.19 1.80
C PHE A 185 2.49 23.62 1.49
N VAL A 186 1.97 24.19 0.40
CA VAL A 186 2.21 25.58 0.01
C VAL A 186 1.71 26.54 1.09
N GLY A 187 0.51 26.32 1.64
CA GLY A 187 -0.04 27.13 2.73
C GLY A 187 0.85 27.10 3.98
N LYS A 188 1.33 25.91 4.39
CA LYS A 188 2.23 25.74 5.52
C LYS A 188 3.59 26.44 5.29
N TYR A 189 4.11 26.36 4.06
CA TYR A 189 5.38 26.99 3.69
C TYR A 189 5.27 28.53 3.64
N MET A 190 4.18 29.03 3.05
CA MET A 190 3.89 30.46 3.02
C MET A 190 3.68 31.04 4.43
N HIS A 191 2.93 30.34 5.28
CA HIS A 191 2.71 30.77 6.67
C HIS A 191 4.03 30.82 7.44
N ARG A 192 4.90 29.84 7.30
CA ARG A 192 6.23 29.83 7.93
C ARG A 192 7.12 30.90 7.36
N TRP A 193 7.12 31.11 6.03
CA TRP A 193 7.90 32.16 5.39
C TRP A 193 7.46 33.56 5.84
N LEU A 194 6.15 33.81 5.98
CA LEU A 194 5.61 35.06 6.49
C LEU A 194 5.95 35.30 7.99
N GLN A 195 6.04 34.25 8.80
CA GLN A 195 6.52 34.36 10.18
C GLN A 195 8.00 34.71 10.24
N ASP A 196 8.83 34.17 9.35
CA ASP A 196 10.26 34.46 9.28
C ASP A 196 10.56 35.75 8.55
N ASN A 197 9.61 36.28 7.76
CA ASN A 197 9.71 37.55 6.99
C ASN A 197 8.43 38.37 7.18
N PRO A 198 8.23 38.96 8.34
CA PRO A 198 7.05 39.79 8.63
C PRO A 198 6.95 40.93 7.61
N GLN A 199 5.76 41.08 7.02
CA GLN A 199 5.49 42.19 6.13
C GLN A 199 5.36 43.46 6.97
N GLU A 200 5.98 44.55 6.53
CA GLU A 200 5.92 45.86 7.19
C GLU A 200 4.98 46.78 6.39
N ASP A 201 4.26 47.64 7.09
CA ASP A 201 3.50 48.72 6.48
C ASP A 201 4.43 49.83 5.95
N GLU A 202 3.87 50.85 5.33
CA GLU A 202 4.60 51.99 4.78
C GLU A 202 5.40 52.79 5.82
N ASN A 203 5.20 52.53 7.09
CA ASN A 203 5.91 53.18 8.22
C ASN A 203 6.91 52.20 8.88
N GLY A 204 7.15 51.02 8.30
CA GLY A 204 8.07 50.01 8.83
C GLY A 204 7.55 49.26 10.05
N LYS A 205 6.21 49.23 10.28
CA LYS A 205 5.59 48.50 11.38
C LYS A 205 5.10 47.12 10.88
N PRO A 206 5.36 46.02 11.62
CA PRO A 206 4.87 44.70 11.24
C PRO A 206 3.34 44.68 11.09
N MET A 207 2.85 44.15 9.96
CA MET A 207 1.43 43.97 9.73
C MET A 207 0.93 42.80 10.55
N GLU A 208 -0.10 42.98 11.38
CA GLU A 208 -0.79 41.88 12.06
C GLU A 208 -1.62 41.08 11.04
N MET A 209 -1.35 39.78 10.95
CA MET A 209 -2.16 38.87 10.15
C MET A 209 -3.40 38.50 10.96
N GLY A 210 -4.58 38.88 10.49
CA GLY A 210 -5.87 38.53 11.03
C GLY A 210 -6.26 37.08 10.74
#